data_3e0ba13776a8a530a12d166def759b94
#
_entry.id   3e0ba13776a8a530a12d166def759b94
#
_cell.length_a   1.000
_cell.length_b   1.000
_cell.length_c   1.000
_cell.angle_alpha   90.00
_cell.angle_beta   90.00
_cell.angle_gamma   90.00
#
_symmetry.space_group_name_H-M   'P 1'
#
loop_
_entity.id
_entity.type
_entity.pdbx_description
1 polymer ?
#
loop_
_entity_poly.entity_id
_entity_poly.type
_entity_poly.pdbx_seq_one_letter_code
_entity_poly.pdbx_strand_id
1 'polypeptide(L)'
;MNSKNSGHAAASLLIGLCSAVIFADVATASVRDKDQNASRVSNKMLAALVEVNGVPGMGASVWRDGKIVWSGSAGYRNVENKLPVNNKTIFRLASVSKLLTATAAARLEQEHKLDIDTPVSEILPYLNTEWAPVTTRQLAAHTSGIPHYQAVDQGRGGIHYASTHDAVGIFKDRQLLFKPGEKYSYSSWGYTLLSAVVEQRAEMPFLDYLATHVTPGLDIGPDATGSNNPNASIAYEFVDGKVQIAAAHDFSYTWAGGGLGATPDSLATFGGRLLQGKIISPKTFDWMLQPAKLNDGNDVADEDYRIGFGWRSGTDVDGRAIAHHAGVTTGARSALVLWPKQSTAVALLSNALWVSSIEQTAMMLAAPFKPSPENLVKTSCPTDSKHYQGTLGDRSFSGSVKFDLVDGICEGEISLDKTMQEYFNAFPQKDAKALRIISIDSNAGLARAALITPIGIYDLRANAQGMHIARFSSSKKFELRFE
;
A
#
# COMPACT_ATOMS: atom_id res chain seq x y z
N MET A 1 -4.44 10.87 -81.04
CA MET A 1 -4.57 12.26 -80.54
C MET A 1 -4.81 12.28 -79.04
N ASN A 2 -3.86 12.86 -78.35
CA ASN A 2 -3.90 13.48 -76.98
C ASN A 2 -4.37 12.63 -75.79
N SER A 3 -3.53 12.14 -74.91
CA SER A 3 -2.53 12.73 -73.98
C SER A 3 -3.12 13.55 -72.81
N LYS A 4 -2.66 13.14 -71.63
CA LYS A 4 -2.51 13.89 -70.35
C LYS A 4 -3.71 13.90 -69.42
N ASN A 5 -3.58 13.18 -68.30
CA ASN A 5 -3.26 13.73 -66.96
C ASN A 5 -3.25 12.63 -65.91
N SER A 6 -2.10 12.24 -65.52
CA SER A 6 -1.86 11.47 -64.29
C SER A 6 -0.65 12.07 -63.57
N GLY A 7 -0.90 12.68 -62.45
CA GLY A 7 0.20 13.17 -61.62
C GLY A 7 -0.19 14.30 -60.70
N HIS A 8 -0.84 14.01 -59.55
CA HIS A 8 -0.87 14.92 -58.36
C HIS A 8 -1.47 14.27 -57.11
N ALA A 9 -1.50 12.94 -57.00
CA ALA A 9 -2.05 12.25 -55.82
C ALA A 9 -1.01 11.61 -54.87
N ALA A 10 0.28 11.66 -55.22
CA ALA A 10 1.30 10.94 -54.41
C ALA A 10 2.09 11.81 -53.39
N ALA A 11 2.00 13.12 -53.46
CA ALA A 11 2.80 14.00 -52.58
C ALA A 11 2.14 14.33 -51.22
N SER A 12 0.82 14.21 -51.12
CA SER A 12 0.10 14.59 -49.86
C SER A 12 0.07 13.47 -48.79
N LEU A 13 0.33 12.22 -49.17
CA LEU A 13 0.27 11.09 -48.23
C LEU A 13 1.57 10.88 -47.45
N LEU A 14 2.72 11.35 -47.99
CA LEU A 14 4.04 11.21 -47.29
C LEU A 14 4.25 12.26 -46.19
N ILE A 15 3.66 13.45 -46.30
CA ILE A 15 3.81 14.50 -45.28
C ILE A 15 2.97 14.18 -44.05
N GLY A 16 1.83 13.52 -44.18
CA GLY A 16 0.99 13.11 -43.06
C GLY A 16 1.60 12.02 -42.18
N LEU A 17 2.32 11.05 -42.76
CA LEU A 17 2.97 9.96 -42.04
C LEU A 17 4.21 10.44 -41.28
N CYS A 18 5.03 11.33 -41.84
CA CYS A 18 6.19 11.89 -41.14
C CYS A 18 5.78 12.75 -39.94
N SER A 19 4.71 13.53 -40.04
CA SER A 19 4.23 14.35 -38.92
C SER A 19 3.66 13.52 -37.77
N ALA A 20 2.94 12.45 -38.03
CA ALA A 20 2.37 11.56 -37.02
C ALA A 20 3.48 10.79 -36.26
N VAL A 21 4.53 10.35 -36.95
CA VAL A 21 5.67 9.65 -36.32
C VAL A 21 6.49 10.62 -35.44
N ILE A 22 6.72 11.84 -35.88
CA ILE A 22 7.46 12.85 -35.12
C ILE A 22 6.70 13.25 -33.86
N PHE A 23 5.37 13.42 -33.91
CA PHE A 23 4.55 13.72 -32.74
C PHE A 23 4.48 12.55 -31.75
N ALA A 24 4.46 11.30 -32.22
CA ALA A 24 4.49 10.13 -31.36
C ALA A 24 5.85 10.00 -30.65
N ASP A 25 6.96 10.23 -31.32
CA ASP A 25 8.30 10.16 -30.73
C ASP A 25 8.55 11.29 -29.71
N VAL A 26 8.09 12.50 -29.97
CA VAL A 26 8.20 13.63 -29.00
C VAL A 26 7.31 13.39 -27.78
N ALA A 27 6.12 12.85 -27.95
CA ALA A 27 5.23 12.52 -26.83
C ALA A 27 5.80 11.39 -25.97
N THR A 28 6.38 10.36 -26.57
CA THR A 28 7.01 9.23 -25.84
C THR A 28 8.28 9.66 -25.13
N ALA A 29 9.12 10.52 -25.71
CA ALA A 29 10.29 11.10 -25.08
C ALA A 29 9.89 11.95 -23.86
N SER A 30 8.90 12.84 -24.00
CA SER A 30 8.39 13.67 -22.88
C SER A 30 7.82 12.85 -21.71
N VAL A 31 7.16 11.72 -21.97
CA VAL A 31 6.66 10.81 -20.93
C VAL A 31 7.82 10.09 -20.25
N ARG A 32 8.83 9.63 -20.99
CA ARG A 32 10.03 9.01 -20.42
C ARG A 32 10.79 9.95 -19.50
N ASP A 33 10.98 11.21 -19.89
CA ASP A 33 11.69 12.21 -19.08
C ASP A 33 10.92 12.51 -17.78
N LYS A 34 9.59 12.59 -17.85
CA LYS A 34 8.74 12.77 -16.66
C LYS A 34 8.84 11.59 -15.70
N ASP A 35 8.79 10.35 -16.20
CA ASP A 35 8.90 9.16 -15.37
C ASP A 35 10.30 9.00 -14.76
N GLN A 36 11.35 9.40 -15.47
CA GLN A 36 12.72 9.43 -14.92
C GLN A 36 12.86 10.44 -13.78
N ASN A 37 12.31 11.65 -13.93
CA ASN A 37 12.32 12.64 -12.85
C ASN A 37 11.48 12.18 -11.66
N ALA A 38 10.28 11.64 -11.89
CA ALA A 38 9.43 11.06 -10.85
C ALA A 38 10.16 9.94 -10.09
N SER A 39 10.84 9.04 -10.81
CA SER A 39 11.62 7.95 -10.23
C SER A 39 12.75 8.48 -9.34
N ARG A 40 13.45 9.52 -9.78
CA ARG A 40 14.54 10.15 -9.01
C ARG A 40 14.02 10.75 -7.71
N VAL A 41 12.89 11.48 -7.75
CA VAL A 41 12.25 12.04 -6.55
C VAL A 41 11.81 10.93 -5.58
N SER A 42 11.16 9.87 -6.09
CA SER A 42 10.68 8.77 -5.24
C SER A 42 11.84 7.96 -4.64
N ASN A 43 12.95 7.78 -5.36
CA ASN A 43 14.16 7.16 -4.81
C ASN A 43 14.76 8.00 -3.67
N LYS A 44 14.83 9.33 -3.82
CA LYS A 44 15.30 10.23 -2.75
C LYS A 44 14.37 10.16 -1.52
N MET A 45 13.06 10.18 -1.72
CA MET A 45 12.09 10.05 -0.62
C MET A 45 12.25 8.71 0.12
N LEU A 46 12.38 7.60 -0.60
CA LEU A 46 12.51 6.27 0.00
C LEU A 46 13.83 6.13 0.76
N ALA A 47 14.94 6.60 0.20
CA ALA A 47 16.24 6.60 0.85
C ALA A 47 16.25 7.46 2.13
N ALA A 48 15.72 8.68 2.05
CA ALA A 48 15.61 9.58 3.19
C ALA A 48 14.66 9.02 4.29
N LEU A 49 13.59 8.32 3.91
CA LEU A 49 12.72 7.65 4.88
C LEU A 49 13.47 6.57 5.66
N VAL A 50 14.21 5.70 4.98
CA VAL A 50 15.01 4.65 5.62
C VAL A 50 16.05 5.25 6.57
N GLU A 51 16.69 6.36 6.18
CA GLU A 51 17.65 7.08 7.02
C GLU A 51 16.98 7.68 8.26
N VAL A 52 15.91 8.45 8.09
CA VAL A 52 15.20 9.16 9.18
C VAL A 52 14.46 8.19 10.10
N ASN A 53 13.82 7.18 9.54
CA ASN A 53 13.02 6.19 10.27
C ASN A 53 13.88 5.11 10.93
N GLY A 54 15.04 4.78 10.34
CA GLY A 54 15.91 3.70 10.82
C GLY A 54 15.38 2.29 10.56
N VAL A 55 14.38 2.13 9.68
CA VAL A 55 13.92 0.81 9.25
C VAL A 55 15.02 0.09 8.49
N PRO A 56 15.26 -1.23 8.76
CA PRO A 56 16.35 -1.95 8.12
C PRO A 56 16.25 -1.99 6.60
N GLY A 57 15.07 -2.20 6.04
CA GLY A 57 14.90 -2.24 4.60
C GLY A 57 13.47 -2.05 4.14
N MET A 58 13.32 -1.40 2.98
CA MET A 58 12.05 -1.15 2.31
C MET A 58 12.16 -1.33 0.81
N GLY A 59 11.05 -1.78 0.20
CA GLY A 59 10.88 -1.81 -1.25
C GLY A 59 9.52 -1.25 -1.63
N ALA A 60 9.46 -0.53 -2.74
CA ALA A 60 8.23 0.05 -3.25
C ALA A 60 8.16 -0.02 -4.76
N SER A 61 6.95 -0.09 -5.32
CA SER A 61 6.74 -0.09 -6.77
C SER A 61 5.48 0.66 -7.14
N VAL A 62 5.54 1.40 -8.25
CA VAL A 62 4.39 2.05 -8.87
C VAL A 62 4.10 1.39 -10.20
N TRP A 63 2.90 0.87 -10.32
CA TRP A 63 2.32 0.41 -11.57
C TRP A 63 1.39 1.48 -12.14
N ARG A 64 1.48 1.76 -13.44
CA ARG A 64 0.60 2.70 -14.13
C ARG A 64 0.42 2.28 -15.59
N ASP A 65 -0.82 2.34 -16.07
CA ASP A 65 -1.16 2.14 -17.48
C ASP A 65 -0.54 0.88 -18.11
N GLY A 66 -0.59 -0.24 -17.40
CA GLY A 66 -0.20 -1.56 -17.92
C GLY A 66 1.20 -2.03 -17.57
N LYS A 67 2.02 -1.23 -16.89
CA LYS A 67 3.42 -1.56 -16.57
C LYS A 67 3.88 -0.99 -15.23
N ILE A 68 4.95 -1.57 -14.69
CA ILE A 68 5.73 -0.93 -13.62
C ILE A 68 6.46 0.28 -14.22
N VAL A 69 6.20 1.46 -13.68
CA VAL A 69 6.86 2.72 -14.07
C VAL A 69 7.98 3.10 -13.12
N TRP A 70 8.00 2.54 -11.92
CA TRP A 70 9.05 2.71 -10.93
C TRP A 70 9.12 1.52 -9.98
N SER A 71 10.35 1.12 -9.66
CA SER A 71 10.67 0.13 -8.65
C SER A 71 11.85 0.66 -7.85
N GLY A 72 11.62 0.94 -6.56
CA GLY A 72 12.60 1.51 -5.64
C GLY A 72 12.89 0.60 -4.46
N SER A 73 14.12 0.67 -3.97
CA SER A 73 14.57 -0.08 -2.80
C SER A 73 15.57 0.72 -1.98
N ALA A 74 15.54 0.55 -0.65
CA ALA A 74 16.48 1.18 0.25
C ALA A 74 16.77 0.27 1.45
N GLY A 75 17.97 0.38 2.02
CA GLY A 75 18.40 -0.43 3.16
C GLY A 75 18.69 -1.89 2.81
N TYR A 76 18.58 -2.77 3.79
CA TYR A 76 19.03 -4.16 3.72
C TYR A 76 17.86 -5.13 3.96
N ARG A 77 17.77 -6.17 3.12
CA ARG A 77 16.89 -7.33 3.38
C ARG A 77 17.46 -8.24 4.46
N ASN A 78 18.78 -8.18 4.67
CA ASN A 78 19.50 -8.86 5.74
C ASN A 78 20.63 -7.95 6.20
N VAL A 79 20.52 -7.39 7.41
CA VAL A 79 21.45 -6.42 7.98
C VAL A 79 22.77 -7.09 8.35
N GLU A 80 22.70 -8.27 8.96
CA GLU A 80 23.87 -9.02 9.45
C GLU A 80 24.83 -9.38 8.33
N ASN A 81 24.28 -9.79 7.18
CA ASN A 81 25.04 -10.17 5.99
C ASN A 81 25.21 -9.00 4.99
N LYS A 82 24.76 -7.79 5.34
CA LYS A 82 24.81 -6.60 4.47
C LYS A 82 24.22 -6.83 3.08
N LEU A 83 23.15 -7.66 2.98
CA LEU A 83 22.48 -7.93 1.72
C LEU A 83 21.45 -6.83 1.44
N PRO A 84 21.61 -6.02 0.38
CA PRO A 84 20.69 -4.91 0.10
C PRO A 84 19.31 -5.41 -0.32
N VAL A 85 18.30 -4.59 -0.08
CA VAL A 85 16.99 -4.75 -0.72
C VAL A 85 17.13 -4.54 -2.22
N ASN A 86 16.41 -5.33 -3.00
CA ASN A 86 16.27 -5.18 -4.45
C ASN A 86 14.85 -5.55 -4.90
N ASN A 87 14.56 -5.44 -6.19
CA ASN A 87 13.23 -5.70 -6.76
C ASN A 87 12.77 -7.17 -6.68
N LYS A 88 13.66 -8.11 -6.33
CA LYS A 88 13.35 -9.53 -6.09
C LYS A 88 13.15 -9.84 -4.61
N THR A 89 13.36 -8.87 -3.73
CA THR A 89 13.21 -9.09 -2.29
C THR A 89 11.75 -9.36 -1.95
N ILE A 90 11.51 -10.49 -1.28
CA ILE A 90 10.20 -10.92 -0.80
C ILE A 90 10.03 -10.44 0.64
N PHE A 91 8.93 -9.73 0.88
CA PHE A 91 8.53 -9.21 2.19
C PHE A 91 7.21 -9.83 2.62
N ARG A 92 6.95 -9.86 3.91
CA ARG A 92 5.63 -10.20 4.47
C ARG A 92 4.58 -9.19 4.03
N LEU A 93 3.43 -9.69 3.58
CA LEU A 93 2.27 -8.87 3.24
C LEU A 93 1.40 -8.53 4.45
N ALA A 94 1.49 -9.32 5.51
CA ALA A 94 0.55 -9.19 6.62
C ALA A 94 -0.89 -9.07 6.09
N SER A 95 -1.71 -8.17 6.63
CA SER A 95 -3.13 -8.04 6.28
C SER A 95 -3.42 -7.63 4.83
N VAL A 96 -2.43 -7.20 4.05
CA VAL A 96 -2.61 -7.02 2.59
C VAL A 96 -2.93 -8.35 1.89
N SER A 97 -2.58 -9.50 2.50
CA SER A 97 -3.01 -10.84 2.07
C SER A 97 -4.53 -10.96 1.90
N LYS A 98 -5.30 -10.24 2.70
CA LYS A 98 -6.77 -10.22 2.64
C LYS A 98 -7.32 -9.79 1.30
N LEU A 99 -6.62 -8.88 0.62
CA LEU A 99 -7.04 -8.40 -0.71
C LEU A 99 -7.02 -9.53 -1.75
N LEU A 100 -6.01 -10.41 -1.68
CA LEU A 100 -5.88 -11.55 -2.58
C LEU A 100 -6.98 -12.59 -2.28
N THR A 101 -7.23 -12.85 -1.00
CA THR A 101 -8.28 -13.78 -0.54
C THR A 101 -9.67 -13.30 -0.93
N ALA A 102 -9.99 -12.01 -0.71
CA ALA A 102 -11.26 -11.42 -1.13
C ALA A 102 -11.42 -11.46 -2.66
N THR A 103 -10.33 -11.20 -3.41
CA THR A 103 -10.35 -11.31 -4.88
C THR A 103 -10.62 -12.74 -5.35
N ALA A 104 -10.06 -13.76 -4.66
CA ALA A 104 -10.35 -15.16 -4.94
C ALA A 104 -11.84 -15.50 -4.77
N ALA A 105 -12.44 -15.07 -3.66
CA ALA A 105 -13.86 -15.29 -3.41
C ALA A 105 -14.74 -14.52 -4.41
N ALA A 106 -14.41 -13.26 -4.73
CA ALA A 106 -15.12 -12.46 -5.71
C ALA A 106 -15.03 -13.04 -7.13
N ARG A 107 -13.93 -13.69 -7.47
CA ARG A 107 -13.78 -14.41 -8.74
C ARG A 107 -14.70 -15.62 -8.80
N LEU A 108 -14.78 -16.42 -7.74
CA LEU A 108 -15.70 -17.56 -7.67
C LEU A 108 -17.18 -17.11 -7.74
N GLU A 109 -17.51 -16.00 -7.10
CA GLU A 109 -18.85 -15.37 -7.24
C GLU A 109 -19.12 -14.96 -8.68
N GLN A 110 -18.19 -14.28 -9.34
CA GLN A 110 -18.30 -13.89 -10.75
C GLN A 110 -18.46 -15.10 -11.67
N GLU A 111 -17.82 -16.24 -11.36
CA GLU A 111 -17.89 -17.50 -12.09
C GLU A 111 -19.13 -18.35 -11.72
N HIS A 112 -20.02 -17.84 -10.86
CA HIS A 112 -21.20 -18.54 -10.32
C HIS A 112 -20.89 -19.88 -9.62
N LYS A 113 -19.68 -19.99 -9.07
CA LYS A 113 -19.24 -21.15 -8.26
C LYS A 113 -19.47 -20.94 -6.76
N LEU A 114 -19.62 -19.69 -6.35
CA LEU A 114 -19.85 -19.27 -4.98
C LEU A 114 -20.98 -18.24 -4.96
N ASP A 115 -22.05 -18.51 -4.23
CA ASP A 115 -22.99 -17.48 -3.79
C ASP A 115 -22.51 -16.97 -2.43
N ILE A 116 -22.09 -15.70 -2.38
CA ILE A 116 -21.49 -15.08 -1.18
C ILE A 116 -22.50 -14.85 -0.06
N ASP A 117 -23.79 -14.99 -0.32
CA ASP A 117 -24.87 -14.86 0.67
C ASP A 117 -25.33 -16.21 1.21
N THR A 118 -24.85 -17.32 0.64
CA THR A 118 -25.07 -18.66 1.20
C THR A 118 -24.36 -18.77 2.56
N PRO A 119 -25.03 -19.31 3.60
CA PRO A 119 -24.42 -19.59 4.89
C PRO A 119 -23.16 -20.48 4.76
N VAL A 120 -22.07 -20.08 5.42
CA VAL A 120 -20.80 -20.82 5.34
C VAL A 120 -20.92 -22.25 5.90
N SER A 121 -21.86 -22.52 6.80
CA SER A 121 -22.17 -23.87 7.32
C SER A 121 -22.73 -24.81 6.26
N GLU A 122 -23.39 -24.31 5.21
CA GLU A 122 -23.85 -25.10 4.08
C GLU A 122 -22.70 -25.44 3.11
N ILE A 123 -21.63 -24.63 3.12
CA ILE A 123 -20.45 -24.82 2.30
C ILE A 123 -19.44 -25.72 3.02
N LEU A 124 -19.33 -25.57 4.34
CA LEU A 124 -18.37 -26.23 5.22
C LEU A 124 -19.11 -26.98 6.34
N PRO A 125 -19.59 -28.21 6.09
CA PRO A 125 -20.51 -28.91 7.01
C PRO A 125 -19.88 -29.34 8.34
N TYR A 126 -18.56 -29.15 8.52
CA TYR A 126 -17.86 -29.39 9.77
C TYR A 126 -17.88 -28.21 10.76
N LEU A 127 -18.51 -27.09 10.38
CA LEU A 127 -18.65 -25.93 11.25
C LEU A 127 -19.76 -26.10 12.28
N ASN A 128 -19.62 -25.43 13.42
CA ASN A 128 -20.63 -25.37 14.45
C ASN A 128 -21.93 -24.75 13.93
N THR A 129 -23.08 -25.27 14.38
CA THR A 129 -24.41 -24.75 14.05
C THR A 129 -24.64 -23.31 14.53
N GLU A 130 -23.94 -22.84 15.57
CA GLU A 130 -23.99 -21.45 16.01
C GLU A 130 -23.50 -20.45 14.95
N TRP A 131 -22.68 -20.90 13.99
CA TRP A 131 -22.21 -20.10 12.88
C TRP A 131 -23.10 -20.22 11.63
N ALA A 132 -24.23 -20.92 11.74
CA ALA A 132 -25.13 -21.13 10.62
C ALA A 132 -25.54 -19.86 9.85
N PRO A 133 -25.74 -18.67 10.49
CA PRO A 133 -26.13 -17.48 9.74
C PRO A 133 -24.96 -16.69 9.15
N VAL A 134 -23.69 -17.08 9.38
CA VAL A 134 -22.52 -16.35 8.84
C VAL A 134 -22.42 -16.58 7.33
N THR A 135 -22.23 -15.51 6.55
CA THR A 135 -22.06 -15.58 5.10
C THR A 135 -20.65 -15.16 4.67
N THR A 136 -20.24 -15.56 3.45
CA THR A 136 -18.97 -15.15 2.84
C THR A 136 -18.84 -13.62 2.74
N ARG A 137 -19.94 -12.93 2.41
CA ARG A 137 -20.01 -11.46 2.40
C ARG A 137 -19.63 -10.87 3.75
N GLN A 138 -20.18 -11.40 4.82
CA GLN A 138 -19.90 -10.93 6.18
C GLN A 138 -18.48 -11.23 6.65
N LEU A 139 -17.88 -12.35 6.20
CA LEU A 139 -16.46 -12.62 6.45
C LEU A 139 -15.57 -11.56 5.82
N ALA A 140 -15.76 -11.28 4.53
CA ALA A 140 -14.95 -10.33 3.79
C ALA A 140 -15.11 -8.88 4.29
N ALA A 141 -16.30 -8.52 4.77
CA ALA A 141 -16.61 -7.19 5.30
C ALA A 141 -16.37 -7.04 6.82
N HIS A 142 -15.86 -8.08 7.50
CA HIS A 142 -15.64 -8.07 8.95
C HIS A 142 -16.91 -7.83 9.79
N THR A 143 -18.06 -8.31 9.31
CA THR A 143 -19.34 -8.19 10.01
C THR A 143 -19.90 -9.54 10.48
N SER A 144 -19.10 -10.60 10.44
CA SER A 144 -19.51 -11.96 10.81
C SER A 144 -19.65 -12.18 12.32
N GLY A 145 -19.05 -11.35 13.16
CA GLY A 145 -18.97 -11.56 14.61
C GLY A 145 -17.86 -12.55 15.04
N ILE A 146 -17.11 -13.16 14.11
CA ILE A 146 -15.99 -14.04 14.45
C ILE A 146 -14.90 -13.21 15.13
N PRO A 147 -14.44 -13.59 16.34
CA PRO A 147 -13.41 -12.83 17.05
C PRO A 147 -12.09 -12.79 16.27
N HIS A 148 -11.30 -11.76 16.48
CA HIS A 148 -9.91 -11.69 16.05
C HIS A 148 -9.01 -12.55 16.95
N TYR A 149 -7.69 -12.54 16.73
CA TYR A 149 -6.72 -13.21 17.60
C TYR A 149 -6.91 -12.79 19.06
N GLN A 150 -6.79 -13.76 19.94
CA GLN A 150 -6.94 -13.59 21.39
C GLN A 150 -5.68 -14.07 22.12
N ALA A 151 -5.59 -13.80 23.40
CA ALA A 151 -4.44 -14.24 24.22
C ALA A 151 -4.22 -15.78 24.15
N VAL A 152 -5.28 -16.56 24.00
CA VAL A 152 -5.21 -18.03 23.84
C VAL A 152 -4.52 -18.46 22.54
N ASP A 153 -4.36 -17.54 21.57
CA ASP A 153 -3.69 -17.79 20.30
C ASP A 153 -2.17 -17.57 20.35
N GLN A 154 -1.66 -17.11 21.50
CA GLN A 154 -0.21 -16.96 21.68
C GLN A 154 0.50 -18.33 21.48
N GLY A 155 1.65 -18.27 20.76
CA GLY A 155 2.43 -19.45 20.43
C GLY A 155 2.00 -20.19 19.17
N ARG A 156 0.90 -19.81 18.50
CA ARG A 156 0.47 -20.46 17.25
C ARG A 156 1.51 -20.38 16.13
N GLY A 157 2.29 -19.31 16.10
CA GLY A 157 3.41 -19.18 15.15
C GLY A 157 4.57 -20.14 15.35
N GLY A 158 4.55 -20.97 16.39
CA GLY A 158 5.49 -22.10 16.57
C GLY A 158 4.98 -23.42 16.00
N ILE A 159 3.80 -23.47 15.38
CA ILE A 159 3.14 -24.67 14.86
C ILE A 159 2.87 -24.48 13.36
N HIS A 160 3.21 -25.51 12.57
CA HIS A 160 2.84 -25.54 11.16
C HIS A 160 1.47 -26.20 10.97
N TYR A 161 0.57 -25.53 10.24
CA TYR A 161 -0.76 -26.01 9.88
C TYR A 161 -0.76 -26.41 8.39
N ALA A 162 -0.98 -27.67 8.12
CA ALA A 162 -0.83 -28.23 6.78
C ALA A 162 -2.01 -27.86 5.84
N SER A 163 -3.16 -27.48 6.40
CA SER A 163 -4.37 -27.19 5.62
C SER A 163 -5.20 -26.05 6.21
N THR A 164 -6.07 -25.48 5.39
CA THR A 164 -7.08 -24.49 5.85
C THR A 164 -8.02 -25.10 6.89
N HIS A 165 -8.37 -26.39 6.75
CA HIS A 165 -9.20 -27.11 7.72
C HIS A 165 -8.54 -27.15 9.11
N ASP A 166 -7.23 -27.47 9.19
CA ASP A 166 -6.50 -27.48 10.46
C ASP A 166 -6.46 -26.10 11.10
N ALA A 167 -6.23 -25.06 10.28
CA ALA A 167 -6.24 -23.68 10.73
C ALA A 167 -7.63 -23.22 11.25
N VAL A 168 -8.72 -23.60 10.58
CA VAL A 168 -10.09 -23.36 11.05
C VAL A 168 -10.37 -24.09 12.35
N GLY A 169 -9.81 -25.26 12.55
CA GLY A 169 -9.92 -26.04 13.80
C GLY A 169 -9.48 -25.30 15.05
N ILE A 170 -8.64 -24.25 14.93
CA ILE A 170 -8.18 -23.43 16.06
C ILE A 170 -9.33 -22.65 16.73
N PHE A 171 -10.31 -22.22 15.93
CA PHE A 171 -11.28 -21.20 16.38
C PHE A 171 -12.74 -21.55 16.05
N LYS A 172 -13.01 -22.63 15.32
CA LYS A 172 -14.38 -23.01 14.85
C LYS A 172 -15.41 -23.19 15.96
N ASP A 173 -14.97 -23.46 17.20
CA ASP A 173 -15.87 -23.66 18.35
C ASP A 173 -16.00 -22.41 19.23
N ARG A 174 -15.50 -21.26 18.79
CA ARG A 174 -15.61 -19.98 19.54
C ARG A 174 -16.98 -19.36 19.34
N GLN A 175 -17.46 -18.68 20.36
CA GLN A 175 -18.69 -17.90 20.28
C GLN A 175 -18.49 -16.66 19.42
N LEU A 176 -19.52 -16.27 18.69
CA LEU A 176 -19.56 -15.00 17.98
C LEU A 176 -19.64 -13.84 18.97
N LEU A 177 -18.98 -12.73 18.68
CA LEU A 177 -19.00 -11.50 19.50
C LEU A 177 -20.37 -10.80 19.47
N PHE A 178 -21.11 -10.99 18.36
CA PHE A 178 -22.43 -10.40 18.09
C PHE A 178 -23.08 -11.19 16.94
N LYS A 179 -24.36 -10.95 16.69
CA LYS A 179 -25.06 -11.60 15.57
C LYS A 179 -24.52 -11.10 14.22
N PRO A 180 -24.31 -11.98 13.25
CA PRO A 180 -23.80 -11.59 11.93
C PRO A 180 -24.56 -10.41 11.33
N GLY A 181 -23.82 -9.43 10.82
CA GLY A 181 -24.34 -8.19 10.25
C GLY A 181 -24.68 -7.07 11.23
N GLU A 182 -24.60 -7.28 12.55
CA GLU A 182 -24.95 -6.22 13.52
C GLU A 182 -23.88 -5.14 13.63
N LYS A 183 -22.59 -5.52 13.55
CA LYS A 183 -21.48 -4.61 13.82
C LYS A 183 -20.26 -4.95 12.96
N TYR A 184 -19.38 -3.97 12.80
CA TYR A 184 -18.02 -4.18 12.31
C TYR A 184 -17.11 -4.64 13.45
N SER A 185 -16.36 -5.71 13.22
CA SER A 185 -15.25 -6.15 14.06
C SER A 185 -14.19 -6.86 13.23
N TYR A 186 -13.04 -6.21 13.07
CA TYR A 186 -11.95 -6.75 12.27
C TYR A 186 -11.52 -8.15 12.74
N SER A 187 -11.46 -9.12 11.82
CA SER A 187 -11.10 -10.50 12.14
C SER A 187 -10.21 -11.12 11.07
N SER A 188 -8.99 -11.54 11.46
CA SER A 188 -8.15 -12.37 10.60
C SER A 188 -8.60 -13.83 10.61
N TRP A 189 -9.21 -14.32 11.69
CA TRP A 189 -9.84 -15.65 11.70
C TRP A 189 -10.99 -15.75 10.70
N GLY A 190 -11.78 -14.67 10.52
CA GLY A 190 -12.78 -14.61 9.46
C GLY A 190 -12.20 -14.84 8.08
N TYR A 191 -10.97 -14.34 7.82
CA TYR A 191 -10.28 -14.56 6.55
C TYR A 191 -9.66 -15.97 6.43
N THR A 192 -9.21 -16.56 7.52
CA THR A 192 -8.83 -17.98 7.53
C THR A 192 -10.05 -18.86 7.17
N LEU A 193 -11.25 -18.55 7.70
CA LEU A 193 -12.47 -19.24 7.29
C LEU A 193 -12.83 -18.97 5.82
N LEU A 194 -12.67 -17.74 5.35
CA LEU A 194 -12.89 -17.37 3.95
C LEU A 194 -11.99 -18.19 3.00
N SER A 195 -10.73 -18.49 3.38
CA SER A 195 -9.90 -19.37 2.55
C SER A 195 -10.42 -20.80 2.46
N ALA A 196 -11.01 -21.34 3.53
CA ALA A 196 -11.63 -22.65 3.49
C ALA A 196 -12.88 -22.66 2.58
N VAL A 197 -13.67 -21.57 2.55
CA VAL A 197 -14.78 -21.41 1.61
C VAL A 197 -14.27 -21.38 0.16
N VAL A 198 -13.19 -20.61 -0.11
CA VAL A 198 -12.56 -20.57 -1.44
C VAL A 198 -12.08 -21.96 -1.84
N GLU A 199 -11.35 -22.66 -0.98
CA GLU A 199 -10.83 -24.01 -1.22
C GLU A 199 -11.96 -24.99 -1.56
N GLN A 200 -13.02 -24.99 -0.77
CA GLN A 200 -14.17 -25.88 -0.97
C GLN A 200 -14.88 -25.62 -2.30
N ARG A 201 -15.08 -24.34 -2.68
CA ARG A 201 -15.79 -23.96 -3.90
C ARG A 201 -14.93 -24.02 -5.15
N ALA A 202 -13.62 -23.89 -5.02
CA ALA A 202 -12.66 -24.06 -6.10
C ALA A 202 -12.31 -25.52 -6.35
N GLU A 203 -12.61 -26.44 -5.42
CA GLU A 203 -12.17 -27.86 -5.42
C GLU A 203 -10.65 -27.98 -5.59
N MET A 204 -9.91 -27.04 -4.96
CA MET A 204 -8.46 -26.89 -5.10
C MET A 204 -7.89 -26.26 -3.82
N PRO A 205 -6.68 -26.65 -3.38
CA PRO A 205 -6.02 -26.01 -2.24
C PRO A 205 -5.95 -24.49 -2.40
N PHE A 206 -6.20 -23.73 -1.33
CA PHE A 206 -6.29 -22.27 -1.36
C PHE A 206 -5.06 -21.59 -1.99
N LEU A 207 -3.85 -22.03 -1.60
CA LEU A 207 -2.62 -21.45 -2.15
C LEU A 207 -2.45 -21.73 -3.64
N ASP A 208 -2.85 -22.92 -4.11
CA ASP A 208 -2.81 -23.30 -5.52
C ASP A 208 -3.83 -22.46 -6.33
N TYR A 209 -5.02 -22.24 -5.76
CA TYR A 209 -6.02 -21.36 -6.38
C TYR A 209 -5.51 -19.93 -6.52
N LEU A 210 -4.87 -19.39 -5.48
CA LEU A 210 -4.24 -18.06 -5.58
C LEU A 210 -3.19 -18.03 -6.69
N ALA A 211 -2.24 -18.97 -6.68
CA ALA A 211 -1.12 -19.01 -7.62
C ALA A 211 -1.58 -19.12 -9.08
N THR A 212 -2.65 -19.90 -9.34
CA THR A 212 -3.12 -20.18 -10.70
C THR A 212 -4.15 -19.21 -11.23
N HIS A 213 -5.03 -18.67 -10.36
CA HIS A 213 -6.19 -17.89 -10.79
C HIS A 213 -6.14 -16.41 -10.39
N VAL A 214 -5.45 -16.07 -9.30
CA VAL A 214 -5.41 -14.69 -8.78
C VAL A 214 -4.07 -14.02 -9.10
N THR A 215 -2.96 -14.75 -8.92
CA THR A 215 -1.60 -14.23 -9.04
C THR A 215 -0.71 -14.98 -10.04
N PRO A 216 -1.22 -15.44 -11.20
CA PRO A 216 -0.40 -16.26 -12.10
C PRO A 216 0.83 -15.49 -12.58
N GLY A 217 2.02 -16.12 -12.38
CA GLY A 217 3.31 -15.55 -12.79
C GLY A 217 3.77 -14.35 -11.97
N LEU A 218 3.22 -14.13 -10.77
CA LEU A 218 3.69 -13.15 -9.80
C LEU A 218 4.44 -13.83 -8.65
N ASP A 219 5.48 -13.18 -8.13
CA ASP A 219 6.21 -13.62 -6.94
C ASP A 219 5.38 -13.30 -5.68
N ILE A 220 4.26 -13.99 -5.53
CA ILE A 220 3.34 -13.92 -4.40
C ILE A 220 3.02 -15.34 -3.96
N GLY A 221 3.22 -15.64 -2.68
CA GLY A 221 2.99 -16.98 -2.13
C GLY A 221 3.01 -16.97 -0.60
N PRO A 222 3.14 -18.13 0.05
CA PRO A 222 3.31 -18.19 1.50
C PRO A 222 4.49 -17.35 1.97
N ASP A 223 4.43 -16.84 3.22
CA ASP A 223 5.54 -16.11 3.82
C ASP A 223 6.83 -16.94 3.76
N ALA A 224 7.85 -16.34 3.17
CA ALA A 224 9.16 -16.97 3.00
C ALA A 224 10.20 -16.50 4.04
N THR A 225 9.81 -15.62 4.96
CA THR A 225 10.73 -15.06 5.98
C THR A 225 11.27 -16.19 6.87
N GLY A 226 12.60 -16.21 7.04
CA GLY A 226 13.28 -17.26 7.79
C GLY A 226 13.44 -18.58 7.04
N SER A 227 12.97 -18.69 5.78
CA SER A 227 13.21 -19.82 4.91
C SER A 227 14.59 -19.74 4.24
N ASN A 228 14.99 -20.83 3.56
CA ASN A 228 16.21 -20.86 2.73
C ASN A 228 16.06 -20.12 1.39
N ASN A 229 14.97 -19.35 1.18
CA ASN A 229 14.80 -18.55 -0.03
C ASN A 229 15.79 -17.37 -0.01
N PRO A 230 16.73 -17.29 -0.97
CA PRO A 230 17.77 -16.26 -0.97
C PRO A 230 17.21 -14.84 -1.17
N ASN A 231 15.97 -14.70 -1.64
CA ASN A 231 15.30 -13.42 -1.84
C ASN A 231 14.42 -13.00 -0.67
N ALA A 232 14.19 -13.88 0.32
CA ALA A 232 13.40 -13.53 1.49
C ALA A 232 14.10 -12.46 2.33
N SER A 233 13.35 -11.48 2.80
CA SER A 233 13.85 -10.52 3.79
C SER A 233 13.87 -11.16 5.18
N ILE A 234 14.82 -10.75 6.01
CA ILE A 234 14.79 -11.02 7.46
C ILE A 234 13.82 -10.03 8.10
N ALA A 235 13.01 -10.51 9.03
CA ALA A 235 12.10 -9.68 9.83
C ALA A 235 12.83 -9.10 11.04
N TYR A 236 12.62 -7.82 11.32
CA TYR A 236 13.27 -7.11 12.42
C TYR A 236 12.26 -6.50 13.39
N GLU A 237 12.64 -6.48 14.67
CA GLU A 237 11.92 -5.84 15.75
C GLU A 237 12.81 -4.83 16.47
N PHE A 238 12.18 -3.87 17.13
CA PHE A 238 12.86 -2.89 17.98
C PHE A 238 12.57 -3.23 19.43
N VAL A 239 13.56 -3.77 20.13
CA VAL A 239 13.45 -4.21 21.51
C VAL A 239 14.60 -3.62 22.32
N ASP A 240 14.30 -3.05 23.47
CA ASP A 240 15.29 -2.45 24.40
C ASP A 240 16.23 -1.44 23.72
N GLY A 241 15.68 -0.60 22.85
CA GLY A 241 16.44 0.43 22.13
C GLY A 241 17.32 -0.08 20.99
N LYS A 242 17.15 -1.35 20.56
CA LYS A 242 17.97 -1.99 19.52
C LYS A 242 17.11 -2.65 18.46
N VAL A 243 17.58 -2.57 17.22
CA VAL A 243 17.07 -3.38 16.11
C VAL A 243 17.66 -4.78 16.23
N GLN A 244 16.81 -5.79 16.25
CA GLN A 244 17.21 -7.20 16.31
C GLN A 244 16.32 -8.06 15.41
N ILE A 245 16.80 -9.25 15.08
CA ILE A 245 16.02 -10.21 14.30
C ILE A 245 14.78 -10.60 15.10
N ALA A 246 13.61 -10.50 14.49
CA ALA A 246 12.36 -10.94 15.07
C ALA A 246 12.34 -12.47 15.27
N ALA A 247 11.63 -12.93 16.28
CA ALA A 247 11.45 -14.37 16.49
C ALA A 247 10.82 -15.03 15.26
N ALA A 248 11.25 -16.26 14.99
CA ALA A 248 10.67 -17.08 13.93
C ALA A 248 9.16 -17.24 14.16
N HIS A 249 8.37 -17.12 13.09
CA HIS A 249 6.93 -17.20 13.17
C HIS A 249 6.37 -17.85 11.89
N ASP A 250 5.69 -18.96 12.05
CA ASP A 250 4.96 -19.66 10.98
C ASP A 250 3.55 -19.07 10.86
N PHE A 251 3.23 -18.53 9.70
CA PHE A 251 1.92 -17.93 9.41
C PHE A 251 0.96 -18.91 8.69
N SER A 252 1.23 -20.20 8.67
CA SER A 252 0.37 -21.20 8.01
C SER A 252 -1.06 -21.22 8.55
N TYR A 253 -1.25 -20.89 9.82
CA TYR A 253 -2.57 -20.78 10.43
C TYR A 253 -3.41 -19.60 9.86
N THR A 254 -2.81 -18.70 9.08
CA THR A 254 -3.45 -17.46 8.63
C THR A 254 -2.95 -16.96 7.26
N TRP A 255 -2.60 -17.84 6.32
CA TRP A 255 -2.19 -17.41 4.97
C TRP A 255 -3.14 -16.37 4.38
N ALA A 256 -4.44 -16.64 4.44
CA ALA A 256 -5.49 -15.77 3.90
C ALA A 256 -5.62 -14.43 4.62
N GLY A 257 -5.37 -14.41 5.92
CA GLY A 257 -5.54 -13.24 6.78
C GLY A 257 -4.29 -12.39 6.92
N GLY A 258 -3.09 -12.95 6.65
CA GLY A 258 -1.85 -12.22 6.91
C GLY A 258 -0.55 -12.97 6.66
N GLY A 259 -0.59 -14.18 6.15
CA GLY A 259 0.57 -15.07 6.04
C GLY A 259 1.17 -15.18 4.63
N LEU A 260 0.86 -14.26 3.71
CA LEU A 260 1.48 -14.24 2.39
C LEU A 260 2.71 -13.32 2.37
N GLY A 261 3.59 -13.56 1.40
CA GLY A 261 4.73 -12.74 1.05
C GLY A 261 4.71 -12.37 -0.42
N ALA A 262 5.36 -11.25 -0.77
CA ALA A 262 5.48 -10.79 -2.16
C ALA A 262 6.71 -9.91 -2.39
N THR A 263 7.10 -9.76 -3.66
CA THR A 263 7.92 -8.63 -4.09
C THR A 263 7.06 -7.38 -4.28
N PRO A 264 7.60 -6.15 -4.13
CA PRO A 264 6.86 -4.92 -4.40
C PRO A 264 6.30 -4.85 -5.82
N ASP A 265 7.08 -5.28 -6.82
CA ASP A 265 6.67 -5.30 -8.23
C ASP A 265 5.47 -6.22 -8.47
N SER A 266 5.49 -7.40 -7.89
CA SER A 266 4.39 -8.37 -8.01
C SER A 266 3.11 -7.86 -7.33
N LEU A 267 3.22 -7.24 -6.15
CA LEU A 267 2.07 -6.70 -5.46
C LEU A 267 1.45 -5.50 -6.21
N ALA A 268 2.28 -4.58 -6.72
CA ALA A 268 1.81 -3.46 -7.53
C ALA A 268 1.18 -3.95 -8.85
N THR A 269 1.75 -5.01 -9.46
CA THR A 269 1.21 -5.64 -10.68
C THR A 269 -0.13 -6.33 -10.40
N PHE A 270 -0.30 -6.99 -9.27
CA PHE A 270 -1.60 -7.52 -8.84
C PHE A 270 -2.66 -6.41 -8.81
N GLY A 271 -2.38 -5.29 -8.14
CA GLY A 271 -3.25 -4.11 -8.15
C GLY A 271 -3.57 -3.62 -9.56
N GLY A 272 -2.55 -3.51 -10.41
CA GLY A 272 -2.70 -3.09 -11.80
C GLY A 272 -3.54 -4.04 -12.65
N ARG A 273 -3.41 -5.36 -12.45
CA ARG A 273 -4.24 -6.38 -13.13
C ARG A 273 -5.71 -6.32 -12.71
N LEU A 274 -6.00 -5.96 -11.45
CA LEU A 274 -7.37 -5.68 -11.00
C LEU A 274 -7.95 -4.48 -11.74
N LEU A 275 -7.21 -3.37 -11.82
CA LEU A 275 -7.63 -2.16 -12.53
C LEU A 275 -7.87 -2.39 -14.02
N GLN A 276 -7.15 -3.36 -14.63
CA GLN A 276 -7.32 -3.74 -16.04
C GLN A 276 -8.41 -4.80 -16.26
N GLY A 277 -9.06 -5.30 -15.22
CA GLY A 277 -10.04 -6.38 -15.36
C GLY A 277 -9.44 -7.75 -15.77
N LYS A 278 -8.14 -7.98 -15.52
CA LYS A 278 -7.44 -9.21 -15.91
C LYS A 278 -7.60 -10.36 -14.91
N ILE A 279 -8.07 -10.08 -13.69
CA ILE A 279 -8.29 -11.09 -12.64
C ILE A 279 -9.78 -11.30 -12.45
N ILE A 280 -10.52 -10.24 -12.25
CA ILE A 280 -11.99 -10.14 -12.18
C ILE A 280 -12.44 -8.98 -13.06
N SER A 281 -13.72 -8.97 -13.46
CA SER A 281 -14.25 -7.90 -14.30
C SER A 281 -14.22 -6.54 -13.57
N PRO A 282 -14.14 -5.43 -14.32
CA PRO A 282 -14.24 -4.09 -13.70
C PRO A 282 -15.53 -3.93 -12.90
N LYS A 283 -16.66 -4.46 -13.36
CA LYS A 283 -17.93 -4.45 -12.63
C LYS A 283 -17.84 -5.17 -11.29
N THR A 284 -17.17 -6.32 -11.24
CA THR A 284 -16.96 -7.08 -10.00
C THR A 284 -16.05 -6.30 -9.07
N PHE A 285 -14.98 -5.70 -9.58
CA PHE A 285 -14.08 -4.89 -8.76
C PHE A 285 -14.78 -3.65 -8.21
N ASP A 286 -15.54 -2.92 -9.03
CA ASP A 286 -16.33 -1.76 -8.57
C ASP A 286 -17.33 -2.15 -7.49
N TRP A 287 -17.95 -3.32 -7.62
CA TRP A 287 -18.82 -3.87 -6.57
C TRP A 287 -18.07 -4.15 -5.27
N MET A 288 -16.87 -4.75 -5.32
CA MET A 288 -16.05 -5.00 -4.12
C MET A 288 -15.71 -3.71 -3.35
N LEU A 289 -15.64 -2.58 -4.03
CA LEU A 289 -15.35 -1.27 -3.42
C LEU A 289 -16.57 -0.59 -2.81
N GLN A 290 -17.80 -1.05 -3.12
CA GLN A 290 -19.00 -0.51 -2.49
C GLN A 290 -19.02 -0.83 -1.00
N PRO A 291 -19.41 0.11 -0.12
CA PRO A 291 -19.56 -0.16 1.29
C PRO A 291 -20.49 -1.33 1.53
N ALA A 292 -20.06 -2.30 2.33
CA ALA A 292 -20.95 -3.32 2.86
C ALA A 292 -22.00 -2.67 3.79
N LYS A 293 -23.13 -3.33 3.95
CA LYS A 293 -24.22 -2.85 4.80
C LYS A 293 -24.34 -3.69 6.08
N LEU A 294 -24.59 -3.00 7.18
CA LEU A 294 -25.07 -3.63 8.41
C LEU A 294 -26.58 -3.96 8.30
N ASN A 295 -27.08 -4.76 9.23
CA ASN A 295 -28.50 -5.15 9.27
C ASN A 295 -29.45 -3.96 9.45
N ASP A 296 -28.99 -2.82 9.99
CA ASP A 296 -29.73 -1.58 10.13
C ASP A 296 -29.69 -0.68 8.87
N GLY A 297 -29.01 -1.14 7.81
CA GLY A 297 -28.84 -0.42 6.54
C GLY A 297 -27.69 0.58 6.51
N ASN A 298 -26.97 0.80 7.60
CA ASN A 298 -25.82 1.69 7.65
C ASN A 298 -24.63 1.10 6.87
N ASP A 299 -23.79 1.98 6.32
CA ASP A 299 -22.53 1.59 5.72
C ASP A 299 -21.56 1.06 6.77
N VAL A 300 -20.85 -0.01 6.45
CA VAL A 300 -19.71 -0.46 7.25
C VAL A 300 -18.56 0.53 7.06
N ALA A 301 -18.06 1.07 8.16
CA ALA A 301 -16.97 2.03 8.19
C ALA A 301 -16.00 1.74 9.32
N ASP A 302 -14.75 2.15 9.13
CA ASP A 302 -13.66 2.10 10.10
C ASP A 302 -12.91 3.43 10.01
N GLU A 303 -13.09 4.30 11.01
CA GLU A 303 -12.58 5.68 11.01
C GLU A 303 -12.99 6.45 9.74
N ASP A 304 -12.00 6.84 8.94
CA ASP A 304 -12.17 7.65 7.72
C ASP A 304 -12.49 6.80 6.45
N TYR A 305 -12.56 5.47 6.58
CA TYR A 305 -12.71 4.57 5.44
C TYR A 305 -14.04 3.83 5.44
N ARG A 306 -14.56 3.55 4.25
CA ARG A 306 -15.67 2.61 4.05
C ARG A 306 -15.09 1.23 3.79
N ILE A 307 -15.76 0.20 4.32
CA ILE A 307 -15.35 -1.19 4.19
C ILE A 307 -16.26 -1.89 3.19
N GLY A 308 -15.66 -2.35 2.09
CA GLY A 308 -16.34 -3.15 1.08
C GLY A 308 -16.02 -4.64 1.22
N PHE A 309 -16.01 -5.36 0.10
CA PHE A 309 -15.64 -6.77 0.07
C PHE A 309 -14.11 -6.92 0.05
N GLY A 310 -13.52 -6.86 1.24
CA GLY A 310 -12.08 -6.97 1.48
C GLY A 310 -11.30 -5.66 1.35
N TRP A 311 -11.84 -4.64 0.73
CA TRP A 311 -11.18 -3.37 0.46
C TRP A 311 -11.66 -2.26 1.39
N ARG A 312 -10.72 -1.39 1.74
CA ARG A 312 -11.02 -0.07 2.30
C ARG A 312 -11.11 0.93 1.15
N SER A 313 -12.12 1.78 1.15
CA SER A 313 -12.28 2.85 0.17
C SER A 313 -12.39 4.21 0.84
N GLY A 314 -11.86 5.24 0.18
CA GLY A 314 -11.81 6.60 0.68
C GLY A 314 -11.30 7.57 -0.38
N THR A 315 -10.67 8.67 0.06
CA THR A 315 -10.04 9.65 -0.84
C THR A 315 -8.63 9.96 -0.39
N ASP A 316 -7.75 10.25 -1.34
CA ASP A 316 -6.43 10.83 -1.05
C ASP A 316 -6.55 12.33 -0.69
N VAL A 317 -5.43 12.95 -0.34
CA VAL A 317 -5.38 14.39 0.03
C VAL A 317 -5.76 15.33 -1.11
N ASP A 318 -5.88 14.86 -2.35
CA ASP A 318 -6.34 15.58 -3.53
C ASP A 318 -7.82 15.31 -3.83
N GLY A 319 -8.54 14.56 -2.95
CA GLY A 319 -9.93 14.16 -3.14
C GLY A 319 -10.13 13.06 -4.19
N ARG A 320 -9.06 12.39 -4.65
CA ARG A 320 -9.17 11.30 -5.61
C ARG A 320 -9.58 10.02 -4.90
N ALA A 321 -10.53 9.30 -5.45
CA ALA A 321 -10.96 8.02 -4.91
C ALA A 321 -9.81 7.02 -4.86
N ILE A 322 -9.66 6.36 -3.72
CA ILE A 322 -8.67 5.29 -3.49
C ILE A 322 -9.35 4.02 -2.97
N ALA A 323 -8.72 2.90 -3.29
CA ALA A 323 -8.97 1.60 -2.65
C ALA A 323 -7.64 1.10 -2.07
N HIS A 324 -7.65 0.64 -0.82
CA HIS A 324 -6.40 0.27 -0.17
C HIS A 324 -6.56 -0.77 0.93
N HIS A 325 -5.45 -1.30 1.37
CA HIS A 325 -5.30 -2.00 2.65
C HIS A 325 -3.85 -1.87 3.15
N ALA A 326 -3.71 -1.75 4.45
CA ALA A 326 -2.42 -1.84 5.12
C ALA A 326 -2.24 -3.20 5.80
N GLY A 327 -0.99 -3.56 6.01
CA GLY A 327 -0.62 -4.75 6.77
C GLY A 327 0.35 -4.43 7.89
N VAL A 328 0.16 -5.09 9.02
CA VAL A 328 1.07 -5.07 10.16
C VAL A 328 1.15 -6.45 10.79
N THR A 329 2.36 -6.91 10.98
CA THR A 329 2.68 -8.11 11.75
C THR A 329 4.11 -8.03 12.26
N THR A 330 4.53 -8.99 13.06
CA THR A 330 5.92 -9.13 13.52
C THR A 330 6.89 -8.94 12.35
N GLY A 331 7.78 -7.93 12.47
CA GLY A 331 8.81 -7.63 11.50
C GLY A 331 8.31 -7.22 10.11
N ALA A 332 7.10 -6.65 10.00
CA ALA A 332 6.63 -6.16 8.70
C ALA A 332 5.56 -5.06 8.79
N ARG A 333 5.66 -4.13 7.85
CA ARG A 333 4.60 -3.20 7.44
C ARG A 333 4.45 -3.27 5.93
N SER A 334 3.22 -3.17 5.47
CA SER A 334 2.90 -3.21 4.04
C SER A 334 1.72 -2.32 3.70
N ALA A 335 1.65 -1.86 2.47
CA ALA A 335 0.48 -1.21 1.91
C ALA A 335 0.34 -1.52 0.42
N LEU A 336 -0.90 -1.67 -0.02
CA LEU A 336 -1.29 -1.57 -1.43
C LEU A 336 -2.36 -0.48 -1.54
N VAL A 337 -2.12 0.51 -2.40
CA VAL A 337 -3.07 1.61 -2.67
C VAL A 337 -3.31 1.68 -4.17
N LEU A 338 -4.57 1.73 -4.55
CA LEU A 338 -5.02 1.86 -5.94
C LEU A 338 -5.75 3.18 -6.13
N TRP A 339 -5.57 3.80 -7.29
CA TRP A 339 -6.39 4.90 -7.82
C TRP A 339 -7.12 4.40 -9.06
N PRO A 340 -8.36 3.89 -8.92
CA PRO A 340 -9.06 3.27 -10.05
C PRO A 340 -9.20 4.19 -11.26
N LYS A 341 -9.58 5.45 -11.03
CA LYS A 341 -9.77 6.44 -12.11
C LYS A 341 -8.46 6.90 -12.78
N GLN A 342 -7.31 6.74 -12.12
CA GLN A 342 -5.99 7.10 -12.63
C GLN A 342 -5.20 5.90 -13.13
N SER A 343 -5.81 4.71 -13.18
CA SER A 343 -5.13 3.46 -13.58
C SER A 343 -3.75 3.30 -12.93
N THR A 344 -3.67 3.56 -11.61
CA THR A 344 -2.41 3.59 -10.87
C THR A 344 -2.51 2.72 -9.61
N ALA A 345 -1.44 1.97 -9.32
CA ALA A 345 -1.28 1.19 -8.09
C ALA A 345 0.08 1.46 -7.49
N VAL A 346 0.18 1.50 -6.16
CA VAL A 346 1.45 1.54 -5.44
C VAL A 346 1.49 0.47 -4.37
N ALA A 347 2.59 -0.27 -4.33
CA ALA A 347 2.92 -1.19 -3.25
C ALA A 347 4.12 -0.63 -2.45
N LEU A 348 4.06 -0.74 -1.13
CA LEU A 348 5.15 -0.40 -0.22
C LEU A 348 5.28 -1.51 0.83
N LEU A 349 6.47 -2.07 0.96
CA LEU A 349 6.77 -3.19 1.84
C LEU A 349 8.01 -2.88 2.68
N SER A 350 8.00 -3.29 3.95
CA SER A 350 9.16 -3.15 4.83
C SER A 350 9.37 -4.41 5.67
N ASN A 351 10.60 -4.63 6.10
CA ASN A 351 10.98 -5.74 6.97
C ASN A 351 11.02 -5.36 8.47
N ALA A 352 10.29 -4.31 8.83
CA ALA A 352 10.05 -3.91 10.21
C ALA A 352 8.69 -3.20 10.33
N LEU A 353 8.14 -3.12 11.53
CA LEU A 353 6.77 -2.68 11.74
C LEU A 353 6.58 -1.20 12.09
N TRP A 354 7.66 -0.44 12.33
CA TRP A 354 7.52 0.92 12.92
C TRP A 354 7.31 2.07 11.94
N VAL A 355 7.18 1.82 10.62
CA VAL A 355 6.64 2.83 9.69
C VAL A 355 5.12 2.89 9.85
N SER A 356 4.62 3.66 10.80
CA SER A 356 3.21 3.62 11.21
C SER A 356 2.25 4.20 10.16
N SER A 357 2.66 5.26 9.42
CA SER A 357 1.83 5.88 8.38
C SER A 357 2.11 5.27 7.00
N ILE A 358 1.93 3.95 6.87
CA ILE A 358 2.40 3.20 5.70
C ILE A 358 1.59 3.54 4.42
N GLU A 359 0.26 3.69 4.50
CA GLU A 359 -0.56 4.03 3.33
C GLU A 359 -0.27 5.44 2.85
N GLN A 360 -0.17 6.41 3.78
CA GLN A 360 0.20 7.79 3.45
C GLN A 360 1.58 7.83 2.79
N THR A 361 2.53 7.06 3.32
CA THR A 361 3.88 6.94 2.77
C THR A 361 3.85 6.36 1.35
N ALA A 362 3.08 5.30 1.11
CA ALA A 362 2.91 4.71 -0.21
C ALA A 362 2.30 5.72 -1.20
N MET A 363 1.26 6.48 -0.76
CA MET A 363 0.65 7.53 -1.59
C MET A 363 1.64 8.64 -1.95
N MET A 364 2.53 9.00 -1.02
CA MET A 364 3.56 10.03 -1.27
C MET A 364 4.63 9.55 -2.23
N LEU A 365 5.07 8.29 -2.14
CA LEU A 365 6.02 7.69 -3.10
C LEU A 365 5.44 7.62 -4.52
N ALA A 366 4.12 7.49 -4.66
CA ALA A 366 3.43 7.52 -5.95
C ALA A 366 3.09 8.94 -6.44
N ALA A 367 3.18 9.96 -5.59
CA ALA A 367 2.77 11.32 -5.93
C ALA A 367 3.47 11.92 -7.16
N PRO A 368 4.81 11.72 -7.38
CA PRO A 368 5.49 12.25 -8.56
C PRO A 368 4.99 11.66 -9.90
N PHE A 369 4.35 10.48 -9.87
CA PHE A 369 3.82 9.79 -11.05
C PHE A 369 2.38 10.19 -11.40
N LYS A 370 1.76 11.06 -10.58
CA LYS A 370 0.38 11.53 -10.78
C LYS A 370 0.37 13.01 -11.19
N PRO A 371 -0.69 13.49 -11.85
CA PRO A 371 -0.85 14.92 -12.10
C PRO A 371 -0.80 15.72 -10.80
N SER A 372 -0.05 16.82 -10.79
CA SER A 372 -0.04 17.76 -9.66
C SER A 372 -1.42 18.44 -9.52
N PRO A 373 -1.85 18.79 -8.29
CA PRO A 373 -3.05 19.58 -8.08
C PRO A 373 -2.95 20.94 -8.78
N GLU A 374 -4.07 21.45 -9.30
CA GLU A 374 -4.12 22.72 -10.06
C GLU A 374 -3.89 23.97 -9.19
N ASN A 375 -4.17 23.90 -7.88
CA ASN A 375 -4.23 25.05 -6.99
C ASN A 375 -3.01 25.18 -6.05
N LEU A 376 -1.82 24.78 -6.51
CA LEU A 376 -0.61 24.93 -5.71
C LEU A 376 -0.06 26.36 -5.79
N VAL A 377 0.28 26.93 -4.64
CA VAL A 377 0.95 28.23 -4.57
C VAL A 377 2.41 28.07 -4.99
N LYS A 378 2.81 28.69 -6.11
CA LYS A 378 4.19 28.60 -6.60
C LYS A 378 5.15 29.26 -5.62
N THR A 379 6.15 28.52 -5.19
CA THR A 379 7.25 28.98 -4.35
C THR A 379 8.57 28.50 -4.94
N SER A 380 9.62 29.32 -4.85
CA SER A 380 10.98 28.89 -5.24
C SER A 380 11.64 28.10 -4.10
N CYS A 381 12.65 27.29 -4.44
CA CYS A 381 13.55 26.71 -3.44
C CYS A 381 14.33 27.83 -2.75
N PRO A 382 14.33 27.93 -1.42
CA PRO A 382 15.23 28.83 -0.73
C PRO A 382 16.69 28.42 -0.97
N THR A 383 17.60 29.37 -1.11
CA THR A 383 19.04 29.11 -1.34
C THR A 383 19.88 29.20 -0.09
N ASP A 384 19.29 29.65 1.02
CA ASP A 384 19.97 29.91 2.28
C ASP A 384 19.33 29.12 3.42
N SER A 385 20.07 28.99 4.52
CA SER A 385 19.51 28.51 5.78
C SER A 385 18.44 29.49 6.27
N LYS A 386 17.27 28.97 6.64
CA LYS A 386 16.15 29.71 7.15
C LYS A 386 15.88 29.34 8.60
N HIS A 387 15.36 30.30 9.36
CA HIS A 387 14.64 29.97 10.58
C HIS A 387 13.25 29.44 10.22
N TYR A 388 12.74 28.53 11.01
CA TYR A 388 11.35 28.13 10.94
C TYR A 388 10.67 28.25 12.31
N GLN A 389 9.38 28.55 12.27
CA GLN A 389 8.46 28.41 13.38
C GLN A 389 7.36 27.43 12.95
N GLY A 390 6.90 26.61 13.88
CA GLY A 390 5.90 25.61 13.54
C GLY A 390 5.05 25.17 14.72
N THR A 391 3.98 24.45 14.39
CA THR A 391 3.09 23.81 15.36
C THR A 391 2.77 22.38 14.93
N LEU A 392 2.56 21.52 15.92
CA LEU A 392 2.00 20.18 15.74
C LEU A 392 0.87 19.99 16.74
N GLY A 393 -0.37 20.18 16.30
CA GLY A 393 -1.50 20.29 17.19
C GLY A 393 -1.34 21.54 18.09
N ASP A 394 -1.29 21.33 19.40
CA ASP A 394 -1.11 22.35 20.45
C ASP A 394 0.35 22.63 20.81
N ARG A 395 1.31 21.90 20.24
CA ARG A 395 2.74 22.06 20.51
C ARG A 395 3.38 23.03 19.54
N SER A 396 4.07 24.04 20.06
CA SER A 396 4.90 24.96 19.25
C SER A 396 6.36 24.53 19.30
N PHE A 397 7.07 24.74 18.20
CA PHE A 397 8.48 24.42 18.04
C PHE A 397 9.14 25.40 17.07
N SER A 398 10.46 25.50 17.12
CA SER A 398 11.23 26.37 16.23
C SER A 398 12.62 25.78 16.00
N GLY A 399 13.29 26.25 14.98
CA GLY A 399 14.66 25.81 14.68
C GLY A 399 15.18 26.37 13.38
N SER A 400 16.14 25.69 12.80
CA SER A 400 16.71 26.01 11.51
C SER A 400 16.41 24.93 10.47
N VAL A 401 16.25 25.37 9.24
CA VAL A 401 16.19 24.50 8.06
C VAL A 401 17.27 24.93 7.07
N LYS A 402 18.03 23.97 6.58
CA LYS A 402 18.98 24.18 5.49
C LYS A 402 18.38 23.66 4.21
N PHE A 403 18.29 24.50 3.18
CA PHE A 403 17.85 24.10 1.85
C PHE A 403 19.03 23.99 0.89
N ASP A 404 18.99 22.97 0.06
CA ASP A 404 19.94 22.75 -1.03
C ASP A 404 19.19 22.37 -2.32
N LEU A 405 19.70 22.80 -3.47
CA LEU A 405 19.19 22.35 -4.76
C LEU A 405 20.10 21.22 -5.29
N VAL A 406 19.64 19.98 -5.18
CA VAL A 406 20.40 18.80 -5.57
C VAL A 406 19.78 18.17 -6.81
N ASP A 407 20.49 18.16 -7.93
CA ASP A 407 20.02 17.64 -9.23
C ASP A 407 18.67 18.24 -9.67
N GLY A 408 18.44 19.52 -9.37
CA GLY A 408 17.20 20.20 -9.69
C GLY A 408 16.02 19.88 -8.77
N ILE A 409 16.24 19.19 -7.65
CA ILE A 409 15.26 18.89 -6.60
C ILE A 409 15.60 19.76 -5.39
N CYS A 410 14.61 20.48 -4.88
CA CYS A 410 14.75 21.25 -3.64
C CYS A 410 14.67 20.29 -2.44
N GLU A 411 15.73 20.22 -1.66
CA GLU A 411 15.85 19.41 -0.46
C GLU A 411 16.03 20.30 0.76
N GLY A 412 15.34 20.00 1.86
CA GLY A 412 15.48 20.67 3.14
C GLY A 412 15.80 19.70 4.26
N GLU A 413 16.67 20.12 5.17
CA GLU A 413 16.93 19.42 6.41
C GLU A 413 16.49 20.31 7.58
N ILE A 414 15.50 19.84 8.34
CA ILE A 414 14.90 20.54 9.48
C ILE A 414 15.55 20.03 10.75
N SER A 415 16.30 20.88 11.47
CA SER A 415 16.78 20.55 12.83
C SER A 415 15.60 20.54 13.81
N LEU A 416 15.56 19.54 14.68
CA LEU A 416 14.50 19.41 15.67
C LEU A 416 14.89 20.08 16.98
N ASP A 417 14.00 20.87 17.54
CA ASP A 417 14.10 21.31 18.93
C ASP A 417 13.74 20.17 19.89
N LYS A 418 13.91 20.41 21.20
CA LYS A 418 13.64 19.42 22.24
C LYS A 418 12.19 18.91 22.21
N THR A 419 11.21 19.78 21.94
CA THR A 419 9.79 19.43 21.91
C THR A 419 9.50 18.42 20.80
N MET A 420 10.05 18.64 19.61
CA MET A 420 9.86 17.74 18.48
C MET A 420 10.67 16.45 18.63
N GLN A 421 11.88 16.53 19.20
CA GLN A 421 12.64 15.33 19.55
C GLN A 421 11.87 14.44 20.52
N GLU A 422 11.30 15.00 21.58
CA GLU A 422 10.48 14.26 22.54
C GLU A 422 9.23 13.66 21.88
N TYR A 423 8.58 14.39 20.98
CA TYR A 423 7.42 13.87 20.23
C TYR A 423 7.78 12.64 19.40
N PHE A 424 8.85 12.72 18.59
CA PHE A 424 9.23 11.61 17.72
C PHE A 424 9.92 10.46 18.48
N ASN A 425 10.60 10.73 19.59
CA ASN A 425 11.21 9.69 20.42
C ASN A 425 10.17 8.87 21.22
N ALA A 426 8.91 9.31 21.28
CA ALA A 426 7.80 8.48 21.77
C ALA A 426 7.48 7.29 20.84
N PHE A 427 7.94 7.33 19.59
CA PHE A 427 7.86 6.23 18.65
C PHE A 427 9.15 5.40 18.75
N PRO A 428 9.14 4.07 18.56
CA PRO A 428 10.27 3.19 18.81
C PRO A 428 11.40 3.34 17.78
N GLN A 429 11.94 4.54 17.62
CA GLN A 429 13.02 4.84 16.69
C GLN A 429 14.16 5.53 17.41
N LYS A 430 15.33 5.48 16.76
CA LYS A 430 16.53 6.21 17.20
C LYS A 430 16.23 7.70 17.39
N ASP A 431 17.07 8.35 18.20
CA ASP A 431 17.09 9.81 18.39
C ASP A 431 16.90 10.55 17.07
N ALA A 432 15.66 10.91 16.76
CA ALA A 432 15.34 11.69 15.57
C ALA A 432 15.96 13.08 15.74
N LYS A 433 16.98 13.39 14.93
CA LYS A 433 17.70 14.67 15.00
C LYS A 433 17.23 15.67 13.96
N ALA A 434 16.69 15.17 12.86
CA ALA A 434 16.24 16.00 11.75
C ALA A 434 15.05 15.36 11.03
N LEU A 435 14.23 16.20 10.39
CA LEU A 435 13.28 15.79 9.35
C LEU A 435 13.83 16.20 7.99
N ARG A 436 13.33 15.57 6.92
CA ARG A 436 13.72 15.94 5.56
C ARG A 436 12.51 16.49 4.80
N ILE A 437 12.77 17.47 3.95
CA ILE A 437 11.81 17.97 2.97
C ILE A 437 12.36 17.66 1.59
N ILE A 438 11.54 17.06 0.72
CA ILE A 438 11.93 16.79 -0.68
C ILE A 438 10.82 17.31 -1.58
N SER A 439 11.14 18.27 -2.46
CA SER A 439 10.19 18.78 -3.43
C SER A 439 9.67 17.67 -4.35
N ILE A 440 8.36 17.66 -4.57
CA ILE A 440 7.72 16.74 -5.53
C ILE A 440 7.60 17.40 -6.91
N ASP A 441 7.58 18.74 -6.94
CA ASP A 441 7.39 19.50 -8.17
C ASP A 441 8.64 19.51 -9.05
N SER A 442 8.44 19.35 -10.35
CA SER A 442 9.52 19.31 -11.36
C SER A 442 10.29 20.63 -11.53
N ASN A 443 9.85 21.72 -10.91
CA ASN A 443 10.37 23.08 -11.10
C ASN A 443 11.20 23.59 -9.91
N ALA A 444 11.78 22.72 -9.12
CA ALA A 444 12.61 23.06 -7.95
C ALA A 444 11.92 24.00 -6.93
N GLY A 445 10.59 24.00 -6.91
CA GLY A 445 9.80 24.79 -5.97
C GLY A 445 9.40 24.01 -4.72
N LEU A 446 8.87 24.71 -3.72
CA LEU A 446 8.31 24.12 -2.50
C LEU A 446 6.78 24.24 -2.43
N ALA A 447 6.10 24.39 -3.57
CA ALA A 447 4.64 24.44 -3.63
C ALA A 447 4.02 23.15 -3.05
N ARG A 448 4.65 22.01 -3.37
CA ARG A 448 4.36 20.69 -2.82
C ARG A 448 5.65 19.92 -2.56
N ALA A 449 5.78 19.38 -1.39
CA ALA A 449 6.93 18.58 -0.98
C ALA A 449 6.53 17.38 -0.13
N ALA A 450 7.42 16.43 -0.02
CA ALA A 450 7.35 15.35 0.94
C ALA A 450 8.01 15.81 2.25
N LEU A 451 7.27 15.78 3.36
CA LEU A 451 7.82 15.88 4.71
C LEU A 451 8.11 14.48 5.23
N ILE A 452 9.38 14.15 5.38
CA ILE A 452 9.86 12.83 5.81
C ILE A 452 10.14 12.87 7.30
N THR A 453 9.46 12.01 8.03
CA THR A 453 9.48 11.92 9.49
C THR A 453 9.82 10.51 9.95
N PRO A 454 10.16 10.30 11.23
CA PRO A 454 10.36 8.97 11.79
C PRO A 454 9.16 8.02 11.65
N ILE A 455 7.95 8.51 11.42
CA ILE A 455 6.73 7.71 11.35
C ILE A 455 6.19 7.52 9.93
N GLY A 456 6.76 8.21 8.94
CA GLY A 456 6.35 8.11 7.53
C GLY A 456 6.54 9.40 6.74
N ILE A 457 6.02 9.42 5.53
CA ILE A 457 6.09 10.56 4.60
C ILE A 457 4.72 11.23 4.51
N TYR A 458 4.69 12.54 4.63
CA TYR A 458 3.48 13.35 4.57
C TYR A 458 3.54 14.39 3.45
N ASP A 459 2.38 14.73 2.91
CA ASP A 459 2.21 15.74 1.87
C ASP A 459 2.27 17.14 2.50
N LEU A 460 3.34 17.88 2.25
CA LEU A 460 3.58 19.24 2.74
C LEU A 460 3.25 20.23 1.63
N ARG A 461 2.32 21.15 1.87
CA ARG A 461 1.83 22.13 0.88
C ARG A 461 1.94 23.54 1.37
N ALA A 462 2.44 24.42 0.50
CA ALA A 462 2.39 25.85 0.71
C ALA A 462 0.95 26.40 0.55
N ASN A 463 0.57 27.34 1.41
CA ASN A 463 -0.67 28.09 1.28
C ASN A 463 -0.40 29.57 0.91
N ALA A 464 -1.48 30.33 0.63
CA ALA A 464 -1.39 31.74 0.24
C ALA A 464 -0.80 32.66 1.33
N GLN A 465 -0.76 32.23 2.59
CA GLN A 465 -0.20 32.94 3.73
C GLN A 465 1.29 32.64 3.97
N GLY A 466 1.94 31.88 3.07
CA GLY A 466 3.35 31.49 3.21
C GLY A 466 3.59 30.40 4.26
N MET A 467 2.54 29.74 4.72
CA MET A 467 2.65 28.58 5.60
C MET A 467 2.77 27.30 4.76
N HIS A 468 3.56 26.34 5.24
CA HIS A 468 3.60 24.97 4.72
C HIS A 468 2.88 24.04 5.70
N ILE A 469 1.90 23.29 5.22
CA ILE A 469 1.00 22.50 6.05
C ILE A 469 1.04 21.05 5.61
N ALA A 470 1.26 20.13 6.57
CA ALA A 470 1.05 18.70 6.40
C ALA A 470 0.01 18.19 7.41
N ARG A 471 -0.83 17.23 7.01
CA ARG A 471 -1.81 16.60 7.89
C ARG A 471 -1.28 15.25 8.35
N PHE A 472 -1.16 15.07 9.67
CA PHE A 472 -0.73 13.81 10.29
C PHE A 472 -1.93 12.90 10.62
N SER A 473 -3.09 13.51 10.87
CA SER A 473 -4.39 12.83 11.02
C SER A 473 -5.51 13.82 10.73
N SER A 474 -6.76 13.39 10.81
CA SER A 474 -7.95 14.26 10.68
C SER A 474 -7.91 15.46 11.65
N SER A 475 -7.36 15.27 12.85
CA SER A 475 -7.29 16.28 13.91
C SER A 475 -5.91 16.90 14.13
N LYS A 476 -4.84 16.39 13.49
CA LYS A 476 -3.47 16.83 13.79
C LYS A 476 -2.77 17.36 12.54
N LYS A 477 -2.45 18.65 12.55
CA LYS A 477 -1.70 19.33 11.49
C LYS A 477 -0.29 19.64 11.96
N PHE A 478 0.65 19.50 11.03
CA PHE A 478 2.01 20.00 11.13
C PHE A 478 2.10 21.25 10.27
N GLU A 479 2.38 22.40 10.88
CA GLU A 479 2.41 23.69 10.19
C GLU A 479 3.80 24.29 10.35
N LEU A 480 4.38 24.77 9.25
CA LEU A 480 5.68 25.40 9.20
C LEU A 480 5.62 26.75 8.50
N ARG A 481 6.31 27.74 9.06
CA ARG A 481 6.65 28.99 8.39
C ARG A 481 8.16 29.13 8.33
N PHE A 482 8.69 29.35 7.15
CA PHE A 482 10.10 29.64 6.92
C PHE A 482 10.32 31.17 6.88
N GLU A 483 11.29 31.66 7.66
CA GLU A 483 11.61 33.09 7.83
C GLU A 483 13.02 33.40 7.34
#